data_d179afc95a8f6e637d10b6729922e994
#
_entry.id   d179afc95a8f6e637d10b6729922e994
#
_cell.length_a   1.000
_cell.length_b   1.000
_cell.length_c   1.000
_cell.angle_alpha   90.00
_cell.angle_beta   90.00
_cell.angle_gamma   90.00
#
_symmetry.space_group_name_H-M   'P 1'
#
loop_
_entity.id
_entity.type
_entity.pdbx_description
1 polymer ?
#
loop_
_entity_poly.entity_id
_entity_poly.type
_entity_poly.pdbx_seq_one_letter_code
_entity_poly.pdbx_strand_id
1 'polypeptide(L)'
;MKKLYPLLIISILIYWGCEEEIEEDTTPPTVSISSPVSGQTVNEIITITVTTQDNEGISKVEFFIDDSLVLTDIESPYEYEWNTTHYDNSEHIVKVISYDNSENSTESEPIFLIVLNTVELWGEYYSLQTTYLDLGSNQLTGEIPTEIGKLTNLIYLDLGSNQLTGEIPAEIGELTNLTGLLLYDNELTGVIPSEIGNLTNLIYLMLSSNELSGSIPPEIGNLANLQGLNLHSNQLSGLIPDEICNQGASSPSLSNNQLCPPYPSCVEDYVGSQDTSNCDTTSSYHY
;
A
#
# COMPACT_ATOMS: atom_id res chain seq x y z
N MET A 1 104.32 -23.91 -23.82
CA MET A 1 103.26 -22.90 -24.14
C MET A 1 102.07 -23.16 -23.24
N LYS A 2 101.96 -22.37 -22.12
CA LYS A 2 100.84 -22.50 -21.19
C LYS A 2 99.88 -21.39 -21.53
N LYS A 3 98.61 -21.72 -21.92
CA LYS A 3 97.57 -20.79 -22.16
C LYS A 3 96.90 -20.40 -20.79
N LEU A 4 97.00 -19.15 -20.42
CA LEU A 4 96.28 -18.57 -19.32
C LEU A 4 94.83 -18.29 -19.76
N TYR A 5 93.82 -18.79 -19.00
CA TYR A 5 92.41 -18.37 -19.12
C TYR A 5 92.18 -17.31 -18.08
N PRO A 6 91.50 -16.16 -18.43
CA PRO A 6 91.11 -15.20 -17.44
C PRO A 6 89.83 -15.67 -16.70
N LEU A 7 89.91 -15.66 -15.35
CA LEU A 7 88.74 -15.85 -14.50
C LEU A 7 87.76 -14.63 -14.64
N LEU A 8 86.60 -14.90 -15.12
CA LEU A 8 85.51 -13.94 -15.15
C LEU A 8 84.84 -13.98 -13.78
N ILE A 9 85.07 -12.94 -12.95
CA ILE A 9 84.37 -12.77 -11.67
C ILE A 9 83.02 -12.17 -11.98
N ILE A 10 81.92 -12.97 -11.93
CA ILE A 10 80.54 -12.50 -11.98
C ILE A 10 80.20 -12.03 -10.57
N SER A 11 80.15 -10.70 -10.38
CA SER A 11 79.62 -10.10 -9.17
C SER A 11 78.07 -10.19 -9.20
N ILE A 12 77.52 -11.13 -8.46
CA ILE A 12 76.07 -11.23 -8.21
C ILE A 12 75.76 -10.09 -7.23
N LEU A 13 75.21 -9.01 -7.77
CA LEU A 13 74.53 -7.97 -6.97
C LEU A 13 73.24 -8.61 -6.45
N ILE A 14 73.25 -9.05 -5.22
CA ILE A 14 72.02 -9.39 -4.46
C ILE A 14 71.35 -8.08 -4.16
N TYR A 15 70.31 -7.73 -4.96
CA TYR A 15 69.37 -6.67 -4.64
C TYR A 15 68.50 -7.15 -3.46
N TRP A 16 68.80 -6.75 -2.26
CA TRP A 16 67.91 -6.84 -1.15
C TRP A 16 66.86 -5.76 -1.38
N GLY A 17 65.79 -6.10 -2.06
CA GLY A 17 64.55 -5.38 -1.98
C GLY A 17 64.02 -5.59 -0.57
N CYS A 18 63.86 -4.53 0.20
CA CYS A 18 62.92 -4.56 1.31
C CYS A 18 61.56 -4.78 0.67
N GLU A 19 61.05 -6.02 0.66
CA GLU A 19 59.62 -6.24 0.65
C GLU A 19 59.15 -5.68 2.00
N GLU A 20 58.51 -4.50 1.99
CA GLU A 20 57.65 -4.12 3.08
C GLU A 20 56.63 -5.24 3.19
N GLU A 21 56.72 -6.04 4.27
CA GLU A 21 55.63 -6.91 4.67
C GLU A 21 54.41 -5.99 4.86
N ILE A 22 53.47 -5.99 3.94
CA ILE A 22 52.19 -5.35 4.13
C ILE A 22 51.57 -6.14 5.28
N GLU A 23 51.58 -5.57 6.50
CA GLU A 23 50.87 -6.16 7.63
C GLU A 23 49.38 -6.18 7.22
N GLU A 24 48.84 -7.38 7.09
CA GLU A 24 47.44 -7.59 6.80
C GLU A 24 46.62 -7.08 7.99
N ASP A 25 45.65 -6.20 7.73
CA ASP A 25 44.80 -5.71 8.80
C ASP A 25 43.94 -6.86 9.36
N THR A 26 44.01 -7.03 10.68
CA THR A 26 43.24 -8.04 11.41
C THR A 26 42.33 -7.41 12.46
N THR A 27 42.19 -6.09 12.45
CA THR A 27 41.36 -5.34 13.38
C THR A 27 39.95 -5.25 12.81
N PRO A 28 38.92 -5.89 13.41
CA PRO A 28 37.58 -5.80 12.89
C PRO A 28 36.95 -4.41 13.15
N PRO A 29 36.02 -3.95 12.30
CA PRO A 29 35.35 -2.68 12.46
C PRO A 29 34.50 -2.64 13.73
N THR A 30 34.26 -1.43 14.23
CA THR A 30 33.23 -1.19 15.25
C THR A 30 31.91 -0.87 14.53
N VAL A 31 30.76 -1.32 15.07
CA VAL A 31 29.45 -1.06 14.47
C VAL A 31 28.36 -0.94 15.52
N SER A 32 27.42 -0.03 15.29
CA SER A 32 26.18 0.10 16.09
C SER A 32 25.06 0.68 15.27
N ILE A 33 23.82 0.30 15.57
CA ILE A 33 22.62 0.95 15.04
C ILE A 33 22.37 2.20 15.88
N SER A 34 22.40 3.38 15.24
CA SER A 34 22.23 4.68 15.92
C SER A 34 20.77 5.12 15.96
N SER A 35 19.97 4.68 14.99
CA SER A 35 18.53 4.94 14.92
C SER A 35 17.85 3.81 14.13
N PRO A 36 16.62 3.39 14.51
CA PRO A 36 15.90 3.71 15.76
C PRO A 36 16.52 3.04 17.00
N VAL A 37 15.99 3.40 18.19
CA VAL A 37 16.44 2.77 19.44
C VAL A 37 15.64 1.50 19.74
N SER A 38 16.28 0.54 20.44
CA SER A 38 15.59 -0.71 20.82
C SER A 38 14.37 -0.45 21.70
N GLY A 39 13.27 -1.17 21.43
CA GLY A 39 11.98 -1.04 22.11
C GLY A 39 11.07 0.05 21.51
N GLN A 40 11.49 0.73 20.47
CA GLN A 40 10.66 1.74 19.80
C GLN A 40 9.55 1.09 18.98
N THR A 41 8.34 1.69 19.02
CA THR A 41 7.26 1.36 18.07
C THR A 41 7.47 2.14 16.78
N VAL A 42 7.36 1.44 15.65
CA VAL A 42 7.59 1.96 14.30
C VAL A 42 6.43 1.57 13.37
N ASN A 43 6.21 2.38 12.35
CA ASN A 43 5.20 2.14 11.32
C ASN A 43 5.63 2.79 9.99
N GLU A 44 4.93 2.44 8.91
CA GLU A 44 5.16 2.98 7.56
C GLU A 44 6.62 2.80 7.09
N ILE A 45 7.28 3.85 6.66
CA ILE A 45 8.68 3.82 6.22
C ILE A 45 9.55 4.49 7.27
N ILE A 46 10.55 3.77 7.76
CA ILE A 46 11.54 4.31 8.71
C ILE A 46 12.94 4.15 8.15
N THR A 47 13.87 5.00 8.61
CA THR A 47 15.29 4.87 8.25
C THR A 47 16.06 4.24 9.40
N ILE A 48 16.75 3.13 9.12
CA ILE A 48 17.71 2.52 10.02
C ILE A 48 19.07 3.12 9.69
N THR A 49 19.69 3.82 10.66
CA THR A 49 20.98 4.49 10.48
C THR A 49 22.05 3.78 11.29
N VAL A 50 23.20 3.57 10.70
CA VAL A 50 24.34 2.84 11.29
C VAL A 50 25.53 3.76 11.48
N THR A 51 26.20 3.62 12.62
CA THR A 51 27.53 4.19 12.86
C THR A 51 28.55 3.05 12.87
N THR A 52 29.56 3.15 12.00
CA THR A 52 30.65 2.18 11.90
C THR A 52 31.97 2.89 11.63
N GLN A 53 33.05 2.35 12.15
CA GLN A 53 34.42 2.89 11.99
C GLN A 53 35.44 1.76 11.99
N ASP A 54 36.47 1.95 11.19
CA ASP A 54 37.64 1.08 11.11
C ASP A 54 38.91 1.88 10.75
N ASN A 55 40.09 1.33 11.01
CA ASN A 55 41.39 1.96 10.72
C ASN A 55 41.76 1.96 9.24
N GLU A 56 41.31 0.95 8.48
CA GLU A 56 41.54 0.80 7.02
C GLU A 56 40.29 1.12 6.18
N GLY A 57 39.17 1.49 6.85
CA GLY A 57 37.92 1.89 6.24
C GLY A 57 36.92 0.75 6.08
N ILE A 58 35.69 1.15 5.84
CA ILE A 58 34.54 0.23 5.71
C ILE A 58 34.30 -0.10 4.24
N SER A 59 34.19 -1.36 3.91
CA SER A 59 33.87 -1.84 2.55
C SER A 59 32.37 -1.97 2.31
N LYS A 60 31.60 -2.43 3.31
CA LYS A 60 30.15 -2.57 3.25
C LYS A 60 29.51 -2.74 4.62
N VAL A 61 28.21 -2.48 4.67
CA VAL A 61 27.34 -2.82 5.80
C VAL A 61 26.17 -3.65 5.29
N GLU A 62 25.89 -4.79 5.92
CA GLU A 62 24.77 -5.66 5.63
C GLU A 62 23.70 -5.48 6.70
N PHE A 63 22.43 -5.24 6.24
CA PHE A 63 21.27 -5.04 7.12
C PHE A 63 20.43 -6.30 7.15
N PHE A 64 19.99 -6.73 8.32
CA PHE A 64 19.16 -7.90 8.52
C PHE A 64 17.91 -7.55 9.34
N ILE A 65 16.78 -8.06 8.88
CA ILE A 65 15.51 -8.07 9.62
C ILE A 65 15.09 -9.53 9.81
N ASP A 66 14.86 -9.94 11.05
CA ASP A 66 14.50 -11.32 11.42
C ASP A 66 15.44 -12.35 10.76
N ASP A 67 16.75 -12.12 10.89
CA ASP A 67 17.83 -12.91 10.28
C ASP A 67 17.85 -12.95 8.73
N SER A 68 16.94 -12.26 8.06
CA SER A 68 16.94 -12.15 6.58
C SER A 68 17.76 -10.94 6.14
N LEU A 69 18.72 -11.13 5.23
CA LEU A 69 19.46 -10.04 4.59
C LEU A 69 18.50 -9.21 3.72
N VAL A 70 18.39 -7.92 4.02
CA VAL A 70 17.49 -6.99 3.31
C VAL A 70 18.22 -5.97 2.45
N LEU A 71 19.45 -5.60 2.83
CA LEU A 71 20.28 -4.66 2.05
C LEU A 71 21.76 -4.92 2.32
N THR A 72 22.59 -4.77 1.28
CA THR A 72 24.03 -4.56 1.39
C THR A 72 24.32 -3.15 0.89
N ASP A 73 24.79 -2.29 1.80
CA ASP A 73 25.14 -0.89 1.51
C ASP A 73 26.66 -0.74 1.46
N ILE A 74 27.18 -0.12 0.39
CA ILE A 74 28.61 0.05 0.12
C ILE A 74 29.06 1.51 0.17
N GLU A 75 28.14 2.44 0.44
CA GLU A 75 28.40 3.87 0.42
C GLU A 75 27.95 4.53 1.73
N SER A 76 28.79 5.35 2.32
CA SER A 76 28.42 6.16 3.51
C SER A 76 27.59 7.39 3.09
N PRO A 77 26.57 7.79 3.87
CA PRO A 77 26.12 7.22 5.16
C PRO A 77 25.41 5.88 4.98
N TYR A 78 25.72 4.90 5.86
CA TYR A 78 25.11 3.58 5.82
C TYR A 78 23.71 3.62 6.42
N GLU A 79 22.68 3.48 5.55
CA GLU A 79 21.28 3.64 5.91
C GLU A 79 20.39 2.65 5.14
N TYR A 80 19.28 2.25 5.76
CA TYR A 80 18.27 1.42 5.13
C TYR A 80 16.87 2.00 5.38
N GLU A 81 16.15 2.32 4.30
CA GLU A 81 14.74 2.67 4.36
C GLU A 81 13.89 1.40 4.47
N TRP A 82 13.49 1.06 5.69
CA TRP A 82 12.66 -0.09 5.96
C TRP A 82 11.19 0.25 5.82
N ASN A 83 10.51 -0.34 4.80
CA ASN A 83 9.06 -0.27 4.68
C ASN A 83 8.43 -1.36 5.56
N THR A 84 7.97 -0.97 6.74
CA THR A 84 7.38 -1.88 7.73
C THR A 84 5.99 -2.37 7.34
N THR A 85 5.31 -1.75 6.35
CA THR A 85 3.94 -2.14 5.96
C THR A 85 3.84 -3.56 5.39
N HIS A 86 4.97 -4.16 5.00
CA HIS A 86 5.05 -5.53 4.51
C HIS A 86 5.35 -6.56 5.61
N TYR A 87 5.43 -6.11 6.86
CA TYR A 87 5.76 -6.94 8.02
C TYR A 87 4.57 -7.03 8.97
N ASP A 88 4.49 -8.12 9.70
CA ASP A 88 3.43 -8.33 10.69
C ASP A 88 3.52 -7.32 11.83
N ASN A 89 2.38 -6.99 12.44
CA ASN A 89 2.33 -6.17 13.65
C ASN A 89 2.86 -6.97 14.85
N SER A 90 4.18 -7.00 15.00
CA SER A 90 4.88 -7.74 16.04
C SER A 90 6.23 -7.12 16.37
N GLU A 91 6.97 -7.72 17.28
CA GLU A 91 8.37 -7.39 17.51
C GLU A 91 9.24 -8.02 16.40
N HIS A 92 10.12 -7.21 15.84
CA HIS A 92 11.10 -7.60 14.82
C HIS A 92 12.51 -7.31 15.30
N ILE A 93 13.44 -8.17 14.94
CA ILE A 93 14.86 -8.05 15.30
C ILE A 93 15.62 -7.41 14.15
N VAL A 94 16.34 -6.33 14.44
CA VAL A 94 17.21 -5.66 13.49
C VAL A 94 18.65 -5.78 13.94
N LYS A 95 19.53 -6.23 13.05
CA LYS A 95 20.96 -6.28 13.25
C LYS A 95 21.72 -5.90 11.99
N VAL A 96 22.95 -5.49 12.12
CA VAL A 96 23.83 -5.15 10.99
C VAL A 96 25.17 -5.81 11.16
N ILE A 97 25.82 -6.13 10.04
CA ILE A 97 27.21 -6.61 10.01
C ILE A 97 28.01 -5.61 9.18
N SER A 98 29.06 -5.05 9.78
CA SER A 98 30.03 -4.19 9.09
C SER A 98 31.25 -4.96 8.70
N TYR A 99 31.77 -4.69 7.50
CA TYR A 99 32.99 -5.28 6.96
C TYR A 99 33.99 -4.17 6.62
N ASP A 100 35.26 -4.38 6.94
CA ASP A 100 36.35 -3.51 6.51
C ASP A 100 36.87 -3.90 5.09
N ASN A 101 37.91 -3.20 4.64
CA ASN A 101 38.53 -3.48 3.34
C ASN A 101 39.38 -4.76 3.33
N SER A 102 39.68 -5.33 4.49
CA SER A 102 40.44 -6.57 4.69
C SER A 102 39.53 -7.80 4.99
N GLU A 103 38.21 -7.62 4.85
CA GLU A 103 37.18 -8.64 5.09
C GLU A 103 37.00 -9.05 6.56
N ASN A 104 37.61 -8.31 7.53
CA ASN A 104 37.23 -8.52 8.91
C ASN A 104 35.81 -7.95 9.14
N SER A 105 35.05 -8.53 10.07
CA SER A 105 33.66 -8.13 10.29
C SER A 105 33.26 -8.10 11.74
N THR A 106 32.28 -7.26 12.05
CA THR A 106 31.62 -7.19 13.35
C THR A 106 30.12 -7.12 13.18
N GLU A 107 29.39 -7.91 13.96
CA GLU A 107 27.95 -7.83 14.09
C GLU A 107 27.58 -6.84 15.21
N SER A 108 26.58 -6.00 15.00
CA SER A 108 26.05 -5.10 16.02
C SER A 108 25.31 -5.87 17.12
N GLU A 109 25.17 -5.26 18.30
CA GLU A 109 24.11 -5.68 19.21
C GLU A 109 22.77 -5.55 18.48
N PRO A 110 21.88 -6.56 18.56
CA PRO A 110 20.56 -6.49 17.94
C PRO A 110 19.68 -5.47 18.67
N ILE A 111 18.84 -4.78 17.89
CA ILE A 111 17.76 -3.97 18.45
C ILE A 111 16.41 -4.65 18.15
N PHE A 112 15.44 -4.43 19.04
CA PHE A 112 14.09 -4.97 18.95
C PHE A 112 13.14 -3.82 18.67
N LEU A 113 12.38 -3.89 17.56
CA LEU A 113 11.44 -2.86 17.15
C LEU A 113 10.03 -3.45 17.09
N ILE A 114 9.05 -2.70 17.58
CA ILE A 114 7.64 -3.11 17.54
C ILE A 114 7.01 -2.49 16.30
N VAL A 115 6.74 -3.28 15.27
CA VAL A 115 5.97 -2.82 14.11
C VAL A 115 4.49 -2.77 14.48
N LEU A 116 3.85 -1.60 14.24
CA LEU A 116 2.44 -1.39 14.50
C LEU A 116 1.81 -0.58 13.37
N ASN A 117 1.49 -1.23 12.27
CA ASN A 117 0.83 -0.65 11.11
C ASN A 117 -0.69 -0.73 11.29
N THR A 118 -1.28 0.32 11.85
CA THR A 118 -2.71 0.41 12.09
C THR A 118 -3.29 1.72 11.60
N VAL A 119 -4.59 1.72 11.34
CA VAL A 119 -5.41 2.89 11.08
C VAL A 119 -6.50 2.98 12.14
N GLU A 120 -6.79 4.18 12.60
CA GLU A 120 -7.91 4.44 13.51
C GLU A 120 -9.17 4.76 12.70
N LEU A 121 -10.25 3.99 12.94
CA LEU A 121 -11.58 4.22 12.36
C LEU A 121 -12.60 4.16 13.49
N TRP A 122 -13.41 5.20 13.64
CA TRP A 122 -14.46 5.33 14.70
C TRP A 122 -13.97 5.02 16.12
N GLY A 123 -12.68 5.36 16.42
CA GLY A 123 -12.07 5.15 17.74
C GLY A 123 -11.49 3.77 17.99
N GLU A 124 -11.55 2.87 17.00
CA GLU A 124 -10.93 1.54 17.04
C GLU A 124 -9.76 1.44 16.07
N TYR A 125 -8.76 0.62 16.39
CA TYR A 125 -7.55 0.46 15.58
C TYR A 125 -7.60 -0.83 14.78
N TYR A 126 -7.41 -0.71 13.46
CA TYR A 126 -7.40 -1.82 12.52
C TYR A 126 -6.03 -1.96 11.86
N SER A 127 -5.55 -3.21 11.75
CA SER A 127 -4.28 -3.49 11.05
C SER A 127 -4.39 -3.14 9.57
N LEU A 128 -3.34 -2.55 8.98
CA LEU A 128 -3.24 -2.34 7.54
C LEU A 128 -3.24 -3.65 6.72
N GLN A 129 -3.02 -4.80 7.39
CA GLN A 129 -3.12 -6.13 6.79
C GLN A 129 -4.55 -6.72 6.81
N THR A 130 -5.55 -5.94 7.31
CA THR A 130 -6.94 -6.40 7.38
C THR A 130 -7.47 -6.67 5.97
N THR A 131 -7.98 -7.88 5.75
CA THR A 131 -8.58 -8.29 4.47
C THR A 131 -10.11 -8.36 4.51
N TYR A 132 -10.69 -8.48 5.68
CA TYR A 132 -12.13 -8.60 5.90
C TYR A 132 -12.55 -7.69 7.05
N LEU A 133 -13.43 -6.72 6.78
CA LEU A 133 -13.94 -5.80 7.78
C LEU A 133 -15.47 -5.79 7.72
N ASP A 134 -16.08 -6.45 8.68
CA ASP A 134 -17.52 -6.49 8.86
C ASP A 134 -17.88 -5.66 10.10
N LEU A 135 -18.41 -4.49 9.86
CA LEU A 135 -18.92 -3.56 10.87
C LEU A 135 -20.42 -3.29 10.66
N GLY A 136 -21.11 -4.17 9.93
CA GLY A 136 -22.55 -4.06 9.72
C GLY A 136 -23.35 -4.15 11.03
N SER A 137 -24.41 -3.35 11.15
CA SER A 137 -25.33 -3.35 12.31
C SER A 137 -24.67 -3.05 13.68
N ASN A 138 -23.64 -2.19 13.69
CA ASN A 138 -22.88 -1.85 14.90
C ASN A 138 -23.22 -0.48 15.50
N GLN A 139 -24.28 0.19 14.99
CA GLN A 139 -24.68 1.53 15.45
C GLN A 139 -23.58 2.59 15.24
N LEU A 140 -22.71 2.42 14.24
CA LEU A 140 -21.72 3.41 13.87
C LEU A 140 -22.40 4.71 13.46
N THR A 141 -21.84 5.84 13.87
CA THR A 141 -22.32 7.20 13.60
C THR A 141 -21.22 8.09 13.04
N GLY A 142 -21.58 9.22 12.46
CA GLY A 142 -20.64 10.16 11.85
C GLY A 142 -20.26 9.75 10.43
N GLU A 143 -19.23 10.37 9.92
CA GLU A 143 -18.77 10.16 8.53
C GLU A 143 -17.93 8.88 8.38
N ILE A 144 -17.81 8.38 7.17
CA ILE A 144 -16.81 7.36 6.83
C ILE A 144 -15.45 8.07 6.81
N PRO A 145 -14.49 7.71 7.71
CA PRO A 145 -13.18 8.35 7.72
C PRO A 145 -12.43 8.13 6.42
N THR A 146 -11.78 9.18 5.89
CA THR A 146 -10.93 9.08 4.67
C THR A 146 -9.79 8.08 4.84
N GLU A 147 -9.35 7.87 6.10
CA GLU A 147 -8.35 6.87 6.48
C GLU A 147 -8.73 5.44 6.12
N ILE A 148 -10.01 5.17 5.80
CA ILE A 148 -10.46 3.85 5.29
C ILE A 148 -9.66 3.43 4.06
N GLY A 149 -9.27 4.39 3.20
CA GLY A 149 -8.46 4.15 2.00
C GLY A 149 -7.08 3.55 2.28
N LYS A 150 -6.57 3.66 3.51
CA LYS A 150 -5.29 3.04 3.91
C LYS A 150 -5.37 1.52 4.02
N LEU A 151 -6.57 0.95 4.16
CA LEU A 151 -6.78 -0.51 4.25
C LEU A 151 -6.73 -1.19 2.88
N THR A 152 -5.70 -0.95 2.11
CA THR A 152 -5.56 -1.40 0.70
C THR A 152 -5.58 -2.92 0.51
N ASN A 153 -5.43 -3.69 1.58
CA ASN A 153 -5.54 -5.16 1.57
C ASN A 153 -6.98 -5.66 1.71
N LEU A 154 -7.98 -4.75 1.92
CA LEU A 154 -9.37 -5.17 2.08
C LEU A 154 -9.91 -5.85 0.82
N ILE A 155 -10.50 -7.02 1.05
CA ILE A 155 -11.26 -7.79 0.06
C ILE A 155 -12.76 -7.60 0.28
N TYR A 156 -13.18 -7.36 1.52
CA TYR A 156 -14.58 -7.19 1.89
C TYR A 156 -14.74 -6.10 2.94
N LEU A 157 -15.67 -5.17 2.68
CA LEU A 157 -16.05 -4.10 3.58
C LEU A 157 -17.57 -4.05 3.72
N ASP A 158 -18.07 -4.33 4.92
CA ASP A 158 -19.48 -4.16 5.29
C ASP A 158 -19.64 -3.09 6.36
N LEU A 159 -20.29 -2.00 6.00
CA LEU A 159 -20.72 -0.91 6.88
C LEU A 159 -22.25 -0.76 6.86
N GLY A 160 -22.99 -1.74 6.32
CA GLY A 160 -24.44 -1.70 6.17
C GLY A 160 -25.20 -1.65 7.49
N SER A 161 -26.41 -1.13 7.45
CA SER A 161 -27.31 -1.03 8.62
C SER A 161 -26.67 -0.33 9.83
N ASN A 162 -26.14 0.87 9.60
CA ASN A 162 -25.60 1.76 10.61
C ASN A 162 -26.32 3.13 10.59
N GLN A 163 -25.72 4.15 11.17
CA GLN A 163 -26.21 5.53 11.19
C GLN A 163 -25.12 6.47 10.63
N LEU A 164 -24.39 6.00 9.61
CA LEU A 164 -23.31 6.77 8.99
C LEU A 164 -23.89 7.90 8.16
N THR A 165 -23.28 9.08 8.28
CA THR A 165 -23.67 10.32 7.62
C THR A 165 -22.55 10.84 6.70
N GLY A 166 -22.79 11.98 6.03
CA GLY A 166 -21.79 12.58 5.15
C GLY A 166 -21.63 11.84 3.83
N GLU A 167 -20.55 12.10 3.12
CA GLU A 167 -20.31 11.57 1.77
C GLU A 167 -19.54 10.26 1.82
N ILE A 168 -19.63 9.48 0.75
CA ILE A 168 -18.72 8.35 0.50
C ILE A 168 -17.37 8.99 0.11
N PRO A 169 -16.29 8.80 0.88
CA PRO A 169 -15.02 9.43 0.59
C PRO A 169 -14.40 8.86 -0.70
N ALA A 170 -13.76 9.72 -1.50
CA ALA A 170 -13.08 9.32 -2.74
C ALA A 170 -11.99 8.27 -2.50
N GLU A 171 -11.39 8.27 -1.31
CA GLU A 171 -10.37 7.33 -0.85
C GLU A 171 -10.87 5.87 -0.80
N ILE A 172 -12.20 5.66 -0.87
CA ILE A 172 -12.76 4.31 -1.06
C ILE A 172 -12.22 3.65 -2.34
N GLY A 173 -11.91 4.47 -3.36
CA GLY A 173 -11.33 4.01 -4.63
C GLY A 173 -9.90 3.47 -4.54
N GLU A 174 -9.20 3.67 -3.42
CA GLU A 174 -7.88 3.10 -3.16
C GLU A 174 -7.94 1.61 -2.78
N LEU A 175 -9.14 1.11 -2.41
CA LEU A 175 -9.36 -0.26 -1.98
C LEU A 175 -9.50 -1.23 -3.17
N THR A 176 -8.56 -1.21 -4.08
CA THR A 176 -8.63 -1.90 -5.38
C THR A 176 -8.73 -3.43 -5.30
N ASN A 177 -8.48 -4.02 -4.13
CA ASN A 177 -8.66 -5.45 -3.88
C ASN A 177 -10.10 -5.83 -3.47
N LEU A 178 -11.00 -4.84 -3.27
CA LEU A 178 -12.38 -5.11 -2.83
C LEU A 178 -13.15 -5.96 -3.85
N THR A 179 -13.81 -6.98 -3.33
CA THR A 179 -14.83 -7.77 -4.02
C THR A 179 -16.25 -7.47 -3.51
N GLY A 180 -16.38 -6.97 -2.30
CA GLY A 180 -17.65 -6.56 -1.71
C GLY A 180 -17.56 -5.21 -1.01
N LEU A 181 -18.43 -4.26 -1.40
CA LEU A 181 -18.60 -2.97 -0.74
C LEU A 181 -20.08 -2.79 -0.39
N LEU A 182 -20.39 -2.87 0.90
CA LEU A 182 -21.74 -2.82 1.43
C LEU A 182 -21.90 -1.61 2.34
N LEU A 183 -22.64 -0.60 1.89
CA LEU A 183 -22.94 0.64 2.59
C LEU A 183 -24.45 0.89 2.76
N TYR A 184 -25.28 -0.13 2.47
CA TYR A 184 -26.73 -0.05 2.49
C TYR A 184 -27.29 0.29 3.87
N ASP A 185 -28.52 0.86 3.92
CA ASP A 185 -29.22 1.22 5.17
C ASP A 185 -28.35 2.13 6.07
N ASN A 186 -28.03 3.31 5.58
CA ASN A 186 -27.34 4.40 6.30
C ASN A 186 -28.00 5.75 5.97
N GLU A 187 -27.39 6.85 6.44
CA GLU A 187 -27.80 8.23 6.16
C GLU A 187 -26.77 8.96 5.28
N LEU A 188 -26.10 8.21 4.38
CA LEU A 188 -25.04 8.74 3.51
C LEU A 188 -25.62 9.69 2.47
N THR A 189 -24.98 10.83 2.28
CA THR A 189 -25.37 11.92 1.39
C THR A 189 -24.35 12.17 0.28
N GLY A 190 -24.55 13.22 -0.53
CA GLY A 190 -23.61 13.58 -1.60
C GLY A 190 -23.70 12.65 -2.81
N VAL A 191 -22.66 12.62 -3.60
CA VAL A 191 -22.61 11.85 -4.85
C VAL A 191 -21.93 10.50 -4.67
N ILE A 192 -22.19 9.56 -5.58
CA ILE A 192 -21.35 8.38 -5.72
C ILE A 192 -20.03 8.85 -6.35
N PRO A 193 -18.89 8.72 -5.68
CA PRO A 193 -17.62 9.20 -6.20
C PRO A 193 -17.20 8.42 -7.45
N SER A 194 -16.62 9.12 -8.43
CA SER A 194 -16.12 8.50 -9.67
C SER A 194 -15.05 7.45 -9.42
N GLU A 195 -14.30 7.60 -8.31
CA GLU A 195 -13.25 6.69 -7.85
C GLU A 195 -13.77 5.28 -7.55
N ILE A 196 -15.11 5.11 -7.39
CA ILE A 196 -15.73 3.78 -7.31
C ILE A 196 -15.36 2.91 -8.51
N GLY A 197 -15.16 3.52 -9.69
CA GLY A 197 -14.74 2.85 -10.91
C GLY A 197 -13.35 2.24 -10.89
N ASN A 198 -12.52 2.57 -9.88
CA ASN A 198 -11.21 1.98 -9.68
C ASN A 198 -11.29 0.56 -9.07
N LEU A 199 -12.46 0.22 -8.48
CA LEU A 199 -12.68 -1.06 -7.79
C LEU A 199 -12.99 -2.20 -8.79
N THR A 200 -12.14 -2.41 -9.76
CA THR A 200 -12.40 -3.32 -10.90
C THR A 200 -12.55 -4.80 -10.50
N ASN A 201 -12.18 -5.18 -9.28
CA ASN A 201 -12.38 -6.51 -8.70
C ASN A 201 -13.76 -6.68 -8.04
N LEU A 202 -14.57 -5.60 -7.98
CA LEU A 202 -15.82 -5.60 -7.22
C LEU A 202 -16.86 -6.56 -7.83
N ILE A 203 -17.44 -7.39 -6.97
CA ILE A 203 -18.51 -8.34 -7.29
C ILE A 203 -19.85 -7.81 -6.78
N TYR A 204 -19.84 -7.16 -5.60
CA TYR A 204 -21.05 -6.60 -4.98
C TYR A 204 -20.85 -5.14 -4.61
N LEU A 205 -21.73 -4.27 -5.13
CA LEU A 205 -21.83 -2.85 -4.76
C LEU A 205 -23.26 -2.60 -4.24
N MET A 206 -23.40 -2.46 -2.93
CA MET A 206 -24.67 -2.31 -2.23
C MET A 206 -24.74 -0.95 -1.54
N LEU A 207 -25.39 0.04 -2.19
CA LEU A 207 -25.53 1.43 -1.71
C LEU A 207 -27.00 1.80 -1.44
N SER A 208 -27.91 0.82 -1.44
CA SER A 208 -29.35 1.07 -1.30
C SER A 208 -29.73 1.67 0.06
N SER A 209 -30.89 2.34 0.11
CA SER A 209 -31.42 2.91 1.36
C SER A 209 -30.43 3.88 2.00
N ASN A 210 -30.09 4.93 1.27
CA ASN A 210 -29.29 6.07 1.70
C ASN A 210 -29.93 7.37 1.17
N GLU A 211 -29.24 8.49 1.36
CA GLU A 211 -29.63 9.80 0.82
C GLU A 211 -28.71 10.29 -0.31
N LEU A 212 -28.07 9.35 -1.03
CA LEU A 212 -27.15 9.65 -2.12
C LEU A 212 -27.88 10.38 -3.26
N SER A 213 -27.25 11.43 -3.78
CA SER A 213 -27.83 12.34 -4.77
C SER A 213 -26.90 12.48 -6.02
N GLY A 214 -27.31 13.35 -6.95
CA GLY A 214 -26.56 13.55 -8.20
C GLY A 214 -26.69 12.40 -9.17
N SER A 215 -25.84 12.35 -10.16
CA SER A 215 -25.88 11.34 -11.22
C SER A 215 -25.09 10.07 -10.86
N ILE A 216 -25.49 8.96 -11.47
CA ILE A 216 -24.65 7.74 -11.48
C ILE A 216 -23.39 8.07 -12.29
N PRO A 217 -22.18 7.90 -11.74
CA PRO A 217 -20.95 8.19 -12.47
C PRO A 217 -20.72 7.19 -13.61
N PRO A 218 -20.29 7.64 -14.80
CA PRO A 218 -20.04 6.75 -15.93
C PRO A 218 -18.95 5.70 -15.64
N GLU A 219 -18.08 5.96 -14.69
CA GLU A 219 -17.03 5.05 -14.23
C GLU A 219 -17.59 3.75 -13.61
N ILE A 220 -18.89 3.71 -13.28
CA ILE A 220 -19.59 2.47 -12.90
C ILE A 220 -19.45 1.37 -13.97
N GLY A 221 -19.30 1.78 -15.24
CA GLY A 221 -19.08 0.87 -16.36
C GLY A 221 -17.73 0.13 -16.33
N ASN A 222 -16.78 0.57 -15.52
CA ASN A 222 -15.48 -0.10 -15.35
C ASN A 222 -15.60 -1.39 -14.52
N LEU A 223 -16.71 -1.57 -13.79
CA LEU A 223 -16.92 -2.66 -12.84
C LEU A 223 -17.41 -3.94 -13.53
N ALA A 224 -16.66 -4.44 -14.49
CA ALA A 224 -17.05 -5.55 -15.34
C ALA A 224 -17.28 -6.90 -14.61
N ASN A 225 -16.79 -7.01 -13.36
CA ASN A 225 -16.93 -8.20 -12.54
C ASN A 225 -18.18 -8.19 -11.63
N LEU A 226 -18.98 -7.10 -11.63
CA LEU A 226 -20.17 -7.01 -10.78
C LEU A 226 -21.15 -8.16 -11.08
N GLN A 227 -21.64 -8.76 -10.00
CA GLN A 227 -22.79 -9.68 -10.00
C GLN A 227 -24.02 -9.04 -9.33
N GLY A 228 -23.77 -8.08 -8.42
CA GLY A 228 -24.82 -7.32 -7.76
C GLY A 228 -24.53 -5.83 -7.73
N LEU A 229 -25.43 -5.04 -8.31
CA LEU A 229 -25.47 -3.59 -8.23
C LEU A 229 -26.80 -3.16 -7.62
N ASN A 230 -26.75 -2.56 -6.44
CA ASN A 230 -27.94 -2.14 -5.73
C ASN A 230 -27.85 -0.67 -5.31
N LEU A 231 -28.59 0.19 -6.02
CA LEU A 231 -28.64 1.64 -5.82
C LEU A 231 -30.06 2.12 -5.44
N HIS A 232 -31.02 1.21 -5.21
CA HIS A 232 -32.40 1.59 -4.96
C HIS A 232 -32.57 2.42 -3.69
N SER A 233 -33.68 3.18 -3.62
CA SER A 233 -34.03 3.99 -2.45
C SER A 233 -32.92 4.97 -2.08
N ASN A 234 -32.62 5.87 -3.02
CA ASN A 234 -31.72 7.00 -2.89
C ASN A 234 -32.37 8.24 -3.53
N GLN A 235 -31.62 9.32 -3.70
CA GLN A 235 -32.03 10.55 -4.37
C GLN A 235 -31.24 10.77 -5.67
N LEU A 236 -30.75 9.69 -6.31
CA LEU A 236 -30.00 9.76 -7.55
C LEU A 236 -30.85 10.33 -8.68
N SER A 237 -30.28 11.22 -9.49
CA SER A 237 -31.02 12.02 -10.47
C SER A 237 -30.28 12.12 -11.82
N GLY A 238 -30.94 12.72 -12.82
CA GLY A 238 -30.35 12.89 -14.15
C GLY A 238 -30.45 11.62 -15.00
N LEU A 239 -29.72 11.61 -16.10
CA LEU A 239 -29.70 10.46 -17.03
C LEU A 239 -28.83 9.34 -16.45
N ILE A 240 -29.23 8.12 -16.70
CA ILE A 240 -28.39 6.95 -16.48
C ILE A 240 -27.33 6.91 -17.59
N PRO A 241 -26.03 6.87 -17.29
CA PRO A 241 -24.96 6.83 -18.29
C PRO A 241 -25.03 5.51 -19.09
N ASP A 242 -24.76 5.57 -20.40
CA ASP A 242 -24.75 4.38 -21.26
C ASP A 242 -23.67 3.37 -20.82
N GLU A 243 -22.62 3.83 -20.19
CA GLU A 243 -21.53 3.03 -19.63
C GLU A 243 -22.01 2.01 -18.59
N ILE A 244 -23.17 2.24 -17.96
CA ILE A 244 -23.78 1.26 -17.05
C ILE A 244 -24.00 -0.10 -17.73
N CYS A 245 -24.12 -0.14 -19.04
CA CYS A 245 -24.26 -1.38 -19.80
C CYS A 245 -22.95 -2.21 -19.86
N ASN A 246 -21.82 -1.63 -19.51
CA ASN A 246 -20.51 -2.30 -19.52
C ASN A 246 -20.21 -3.01 -18.18
N GLN A 247 -20.92 -2.66 -17.10
CA GLN A 247 -20.76 -3.33 -15.83
C GLN A 247 -21.33 -4.76 -15.88
N GLY A 248 -20.85 -5.63 -14.95
CA GLY A 248 -21.13 -7.08 -15.03
C GLY A 248 -22.49 -7.53 -14.52
N ALA A 249 -23.18 -6.73 -13.67
CA ALA A 249 -24.45 -7.13 -13.06
C ALA A 249 -25.59 -7.21 -14.09
N SER A 250 -26.22 -8.36 -14.21
CA SER A 250 -27.30 -8.59 -15.17
C SER A 250 -28.63 -8.02 -14.73
N SER A 251 -28.81 -7.64 -13.49
CA SER A 251 -30.09 -7.19 -12.91
C SER A 251 -29.82 -6.10 -11.85
N PRO A 252 -29.37 -4.91 -12.24
CA PRO A 252 -29.11 -3.83 -11.29
C PRO A 252 -30.44 -3.35 -10.69
N SER A 253 -30.45 -3.04 -9.39
CA SER A 253 -31.63 -2.48 -8.70
C SER A 253 -31.48 -0.97 -8.58
N LEU A 254 -32.33 -0.23 -9.32
CA LEU A 254 -32.24 1.24 -9.46
C LEU A 254 -33.52 1.97 -8.99
N SER A 255 -34.53 1.24 -8.55
CA SER A 255 -35.85 1.80 -8.19
C SER A 255 -35.83 2.81 -7.06
N ASN A 256 -36.88 3.62 -6.96
CA ASN A 256 -37.04 4.62 -5.91
C ASN A 256 -35.90 5.64 -5.89
N ASN A 257 -35.64 6.26 -7.04
CA ASN A 257 -34.72 7.37 -7.25
C ASN A 257 -35.39 8.47 -8.06
N GLN A 258 -34.65 9.43 -8.59
CA GLN A 258 -35.11 10.55 -9.42
C GLN A 258 -34.43 10.48 -10.82
N LEU A 259 -34.15 9.29 -11.32
CA LEU A 259 -33.47 9.07 -12.61
C LEU A 259 -34.43 9.41 -13.77
N CYS A 260 -33.89 10.08 -14.77
CA CYS A 260 -34.64 10.58 -15.90
C CYS A 260 -34.52 9.69 -17.16
N PRO A 261 -35.62 9.51 -17.91
CA PRO A 261 -35.55 8.87 -19.23
C PRO A 261 -34.87 9.80 -20.27
N PRO A 262 -34.35 9.27 -21.43
CA PRO A 262 -34.42 7.87 -21.81
C PRO A 262 -33.44 6.97 -21.00
N TYR A 263 -33.85 5.73 -20.80
CA TYR A 263 -33.00 4.77 -20.07
C TYR A 263 -32.23 3.90 -21.07
N PRO A 264 -30.95 3.56 -20.76
CA PRO A 264 -30.20 2.59 -21.55
C PRO A 264 -30.93 1.24 -21.63
N SER A 265 -30.95 0.62 -22.80
CA SER A 265 -31.75 -0.60 -23.07
C SER A 265 -31.36 -1.79 -22.16
N CYS A 266 -30.13 -1.82 -21.66
CA CYS A 266 -29.65 -2.89 -20.78
C CYS A 266 -30.21 -2.82 -19.36
N VAL A 267 -30.76 -1.66 -18.94
CA VAL A 267 -31.31 -1.46 -17.60
C VAL A 267 -32.77 -1.05 -17.59
N GLU A 268 -33.39 -0.85 -18.74
CA GLU A 268 -34.78 -0.35 -18.89
C GLU A 268 -35.79 -1.16 -18.05
N ASP A 269 -35.65 -2.47 -18.00
CA ASP A 269 -36.49 -3.36 -17.20
C ASP A 269 -36.20 -3.32 -15.70
N TYR A 270 -35.10 -2.70 -15.28
CA TYR A 270 -34.58 -2.70 -13.89
C TYR A 270 -34.64 -1.33 -13.19
N VAL A 271 -35.02 -0.27 -13.91
CA VAL A 271 -35.10 1.08 -13.33
C VAL A 271 -36.21 1.19 -12.29
N GLY A 272 -37.26 0.41 -12.43
CA GLY A 272 -38.39 0.42 -11.50
C GLY A 272 -39.09 1.79 -11.41
N SER A 273 -39.69 2.11 -10.27
CA SER A 273 -40.33 3.41 -10.05
C SER A 273 -39.31 4.52 -9.85
N GLN A 274 -39.51 5.66 -10.54
CA GLN A 274 -38.69 6.86 -10.46
C GLN A 274 -39.57 8.08 -10.19
N ASP A 275 -39.10 9.05 -9.40
CA ASP A 275 -39.71 10.38 -9.36
C ASP A 275 -39.12 11.23 -10.49
N THR A 276 -39.84 11.34 -11.60
CA THR A 276 -39.40 12.09 -12.78
C THR A 276 -39.89 13.53 -12.80
N SER A 277 -40.42 14.06 -11.68
CA SER A 277 -40.99 15.41 -11.60
C SER A 277 -39.98 16.51 -11.93
N ASN A 278 -38.71 16.26 -11.72
CA ASN A 278 -37.58 17.17 -11.99
C ASN A 278 -36.89 16.91 -13.33
N CYS A 279 -37.39 15.97 -14.15
CA CYS A 279 -36.82 15.69 -15.45
C CYS A 279 -37.26 16.74 -16.50
N ASP A 280 -36.30 17.28 -17.28
CA ASP A 280 -36.57 18.19 -18.36
C ASP A 280 -37.46 17.54 -19.41
N THR A 281 -38.73 17.95 -19.49
CA THR A 281 -39.70 17.45 -20.48
C THR A 281 -39.52 18.08 -21.87
N THR A 282 -38.54 18.98 -22.04
CA THR A 282 -38.34 19.76 -23.28
C THR A 282 -37.43 19.08 -24.30
N SER A 283 -36.78 17.97 -23.96
CA SER A 283 -36.01 17.18 -24.91
C SER A 283 -36.94 16.21 -25.69
N SER A 284 -37.74 16.74 -26.59
CA SER A 284 -38.41 15.92 -27.60
C SER A 284 -37.36 15.39 -28.58
N TYR A 285 -36.87 14.17 -28.33
CA TYR A 285 -36.09 13.45 -29.34
C TYR A 285 -36.96 13.21 -30.58
N HIS A 286 -36.64 13.91 -31.65
CA HIS A 286 -37.11 13.54 -32.96
C HIS A 286 -36.45 12.21 -33.35
N TYR A 287 -37.31 11.22 -33.62
CA TYR A 287 -36.97 9.94 -34.27
C TYR A 287 -36.35 10.18 -35.64
#